data_8a2256591b342dca1ae9185ec4aad71c
#
_entry.id   8a2256591b342dca1ae9185ec4aad71c
#
_cell.length_a   1.000
_cell.length_b   1.000
_cell.length_c   1.000
_cell.angle_alpha   90.00
_cell.angle_beta   90.00
_cell.angle_gamma   90.00
#
_symmetry.space_group_name_H-M   'P 1'
#
loop_
_entity.id
_entity.type
_entity.pdbx_description
1 polymer ?
#
loop_
_entity_poly.entity_id
_entity_poly.type
_entity_poly.pdbx_seq_one_letter_code
_entity_poly.pdbx_strand_id
1 'polypeptide(L)'
;MKGIWLTTFVVLAGVAVAGLAKAQLFGPKMKKPNDLIHKQEPIKVNQNLLKQATPENTRIVVSIPKQRAYLMIGEEIVADAPISSGKRGHESPRGHMRVLEKDPNHHSSLYGDFVDGSGRIVRGGVSARIDSAPSGTHFAGAAMKWFLRLTEDGVGMHIGILPGYPASHGCIRESVDGAKLFYDHVKVGTPVDVGDF
;
A
#
# COMPACT_ATOMS: atom_id res chain seq x y z
N MET A 1 7.05 -96.44 23.42
CA MET A 1 5.81 -95.99 22.72
C MET A 1 5.74 -94.48 22.86
N LYS A 2 5.94 -93.80 21.79
CA LYS A 2 6.13 -92.33 21.76
C LYS A 2 4.84 -91.68 21.37
N GLY A 3 4.20 -90.87 22.22
CA GLY A 3 3.01 -90.05 21.93
C GLY A 3 3.40 -88.74 21.28
N ILE A 4 2.86 -88.48 20.10
CA ILE A 4 3.04 -87.25 19.37
C ILE A 4 1.86 -86.31 19.77
N TRP A 5 2.21 -85.18 20.39
CA TRP A 5 1.26 -84.11 20.64
C TRP A 5 1.23 -83.16 19.45
N LEU A 6 0.07 -83.08 18.80
CA LEU A 6 -0.19 -82.06 17.76
C LEU A 6 -0.66 -80.77 18.42
N THR A 7 0.14 -79.74 18.37
CA THR A 7 -0.25 -78.40 18.81
C THR A 7 -0.84 -77.66 17.60
N THR A 8 -2.16 -77.41 17.66
CA THR A 8 -2.85 -76.63 16.67
C THR A 8 -2.61 -75.13 16.93
N PHE A 9 -1.91 -74.48 16.00
CA PHE A 9 -1.76 -73.01 16.00
C PHE A 9 -2.99 -72.38 15.36
N VAL A 10 -3.77 -71.63 16.17
CA VAL A 10 -4.84 -70.76 15.68
C VAL A 10 -4.17 -69.45 15.31
N VAL A 11 -4.13 -69.16 14.02
CA VAL A 11 -3.72 -67.86 13.51
C VAL A 11 -4.92 -66.89 13.53
N LEU A 12 -4.95 -65.99 14.50
CA LEU A 12 -5.86 -64.87 14.51
C LEU A 12 -5.43 -63.85 13.48
N ALA A 13 -6.11 -63.77 12.33
CA ALA A 13 -5.95 -62.73 11.36
C ALA A 13 -6.58 -61.43 11.91
N GLY A 14 -5.76 -60.54 12.43
CA GLY A 14 -6.16 -59.19 12.80
C GLY A 14 -6.46 -58.37 11.55
N VAL A 15 -7.73 -58.04 11.33
CA VAL A 15 -8.15 -57.07 10.31
C VAL A 15 -7.79 -55.67 10.83
N ALA A 16 -6.68 -55.14 10.35
CA ALA A 16 -6.35 -53.72 10.55
C ALA A 16 -7.30 -52.87 9.71
N VAL A 17 -8.30 -52.29 10.36
CA VAL A 17 -9.12 -51.24 9.76
C VAL A 17 -8.24 -49.99 9.65
N ALA A 18 -7.67 -49.79 8.47
CA ALA A 18 -6.99 -48.54 8.14
C ALA A 18 -8.06 -47.42 8.10
N GLY A 19 -8.17 -46.69 9.19
CA GLY A 19 -8.95 -45.44 9.24
C GLY A 19 -8.33 -44.46 8.28
N LEU A 20 -8.96 -44.26 7.12
CA LEU A 20 -8.66 -43.16 6.22
C LEU A 20 -8.92 -41.85 6.97
N ALA A 21 -7.87 -41.27 7.56
CA ALA A 21 -7.88 -39.91 8.03
C ALA A 21 -8.14 -39.03 6.80
N LYS A 22 -9.35 -38.51 6.68
CA LYS A 22 -9.65 -37.40 5.74
C LYS A 22 -8.78 -36.24 6.19
N ALA A 23 -7.61 -36.09 5.57
CA ALA A 23 -6.83 -34.87 5.65
C ALA A 23 -7.75 -33.75 5.16
N GLN A 24 -8.20 -32.91 6.09
CA GLN A 24 -8.95 -31.71 5.76
C GLN A 24 -8.04 -30.80 4.96
N LEU A 25 -8.25 -30.79 3.64
CA LEU A 25 -7.67 -29.83 2.68
C LEU A 25 -8.30 -28.44 2.88
N PHE A 26 -8.34 -27.97 4.12
CA PHE A 26 -8.65 -26.56 4.41
C PHE A 26 -7.33 -25.84 4.67
N GLY A 27 -6.63 -25.47 3.60
CA GLY A 27 -5.67 -24.39 3.69
C GLY A 27 -6.36 -23.15 4.27
N PRO A 28 -5.62 -22.21 4.89
CA PRO A 28 -6.19 -21.01 5.45
C PRO A 28 -7.08 -20.32 4.41
N LYS A 29 -8.35 -20.12 4.75
CA LYS A 29 -9.35 -19.52 3.84
C LYS A 29 -8.81 -18.17 3.38
N MET A 30 -8.51 -18.02 2.09
CA MET A 30 -8.04 -16.76 1.54
C MET A 30 -9.08 -15.67 1.85
N LYS A 31 -8.64 -14.59 2.48
CA LYS A 31 -9.49 -13.42 2.74
C LYS A 31 -9.91 -12.81 1.40
N LYS A 32 -11.15 -12.41 1.29
CA LYS A 32 -11.61 -11.65 0.11
C LYS A 32 -10.89 -10.31 0.08
N PRO A 33 -10.62 -9.72 -1.11
CA PRO A 33 -9.98 -8.40 -1.20
C PRO A 33 -10.64 -7.33 -0.33
N ASN A 34 -11.97 -7.31 -0.25
CA ASN A 34 -12.72 -6.37 0.58
C ASN A 34 -12.51 -6.58 2.10
N ASP A 35 -12.18 -7.80 2.54
CA ASP A 35 -11.90 -8.09 3.95
C ASP A 35 -10.50 -7.59 4.38
N LEU A 36 -9.68 -7.18 3.41
CA LEU A 36 -8.35 -6.63 3.63
C LEU A 36 -8.36 -5.10 3.68
N ILE A 37 -9.45 -4.45 3.29
CA ILE A 37 -9.58 -3.00 3.30
C ILE A 37 -10.15 -2.56 4.66
N HIS A 38 -9.37 -1.75 5.40
CA HIS A 38 -9.81 -1.11 6.63
C HIS A 38 -10.38 0.27 6.29
N LYS A 39 -11.65 0.48 6.57
CA LYS A 39 -12.30 1.78 6.35
C LYS A 39 -11.62 2.84 7.21
N GLN A 40 -11.07 3.86 6.56
CA GLN A 40 -10.53 5.04 7.22
C GLN A 40 -11.58 6.13 7.33
N GLU A 41 -11.47 6.98 8.37
CA GLU A 41 -12.27 8.21 8.46
C GLU A 41 -11.98 9.09 7.24
N PRO A 42 -13.02 9.65 6.60
CA PRO A 42 -12.85 10.54 5.47
C PRO A 42 -12.08 11.80 5.85
N ILE A 43 -11.74 12.60 4.85
CA ILE A 43 -11.12 13.90 5.07
C ILE A 43 -12.07 14.80 5.90
N LYS A 44 -11.50 15.47 6.92
CA LYS A 44 -12.16 16.49 7.73
C LYS A 44 -11.52 17.84 7.43
N VAL A 45 -12.32 18.87 7.17
CA VAL A 45 -11.84 20.18 6.78
C VAL A 45 -12.48 21.26 7.64
N ASN A 46 -11.66 22.08 8.28
CA ASN A 46 -12.10 23.31 8.94
C ASN A 46 -12.26 24.41 7.89
N GLN A 47 -13.50 24.64 7.46
CA GLN A 47 -13.82 25.60 6.39
C GLN A 47 -13.43 27.05 6.72
N ASN A 48 -13.39 27.43 8.00
CA ASN A 48 -12.99 28.79 8.41
C ASN A 48 -11.48 28.98 8.30
N LEU A 49 -10.69 27.98 8.68
CA LEU A 49 -9.26 28.00 8.50
C LEU A 49 -8.86 27.84 7.04
N LEU A 50 -9.60 27.02 6.28
CA LEU A 50 -9.31 26.82 4.86
C LEU A 50 -9.38 28.14 4.07
N LYS A 51 -10.30 29.03 4.40
CA LYS A 51 -10.40 30.37 3.78
C LYS A 51 -9.18 31.25 4.06
N GLN A 52 -8.40 30.93 5.08
CA GLN A 52 -7.19 31.65 5.49
C GLN A 52 -5.92 30.94 5.02
N ALA A 53 -6.04 29.70 4.57
CA ALA A 53 -4.93 28.88 4.12
C ALA A 53 -4.40 29.38 2.78
N THR A 54 -3.13 29.71 2.75
CA THR A 54 -2.40 30.09 1.54
C THR A 54 -1.13 29.25 1.43
N PRO A 55 -0.53 29.11 0.25
CA PRO A 55 0.74 28.40 0.10
C PRO A 55 1.90 28.99 0.94
N GLU A 56 1.75 30.23 1.40
CA GLU A 56 2.76 30.94 2.20
C GLU A 56 2.71 30.62 3.70
N ASN A 57 1.53 30.31 4.23
CA ASN A 57 1.30 30.13 5.66
C ASN A 57 1.02 28.68 6.07
N THR A 58 1.03 27.74 5.14
CA THR A 58 0.72 26.33 5.39
C THR A 58 1.96 25.47 5.53
N ARG A 59 1.82 24.38 6.29
CA ARG A 59 2.76 23.26 6.37
C ARG A 59 1.99 21.94 6.37
N ILE A 60 2.66 20.83 6.04
CA ILE A 60 2.09 19.50 6.10
C ILE A 60 2.72 18.72 7.26
N VAL A 61 1.90 17.98 8.01
CA VAL A 61 2.35 17.00 9.00
C VAL A 61 1.78 15.64 8.65
N VAL A 62 2.63 14.63 8.55
CA VAL A 62 2.24 13.25 8.22
C VAL A 62 2.51 12.34 9.41
N SER A 63 1.44 11.79 9.98
CA SER A 63 1.51 10.78 11.04
C SER A 63 1.49 9.37 10.45
N ILE A 64 2.63 8.69 10.50
CA ILE A 64 2.75 7.31 10.01
C ILE A 64 1.88 6.33 10.84
N PRO A 65 1.90 6.34 12.19
CA PRO A 65 1.09 5.39 12.96
C PRO A 65 -0.42 5.62 12.82
N LYS A 66 -0.85 6.87 12.68
CA LYS A 66 -2.27 7.21 12.50
C LYS A 66 -2.75 7.03 11.06
N GLN A 67 -1.83 6.91 10.09
CA GLN A 67 -2.11 6.93 8.65
C GLN A 67 -2.96 8.16 8.25
N ARG A 68 -2.50 9.34 8.72
CA ARG A 68 -3.14 10.65 8.49
C ARG A 68 -2.11 11.67 8.03
N ALA A 69 -2.55 12.59 7.18
CA ALA A 69 -1.83 13.80 6.84
C ALA A 69 -2.67 15.02 7.23
N TYR A 70 -2.01 16.03 7.76
CA TYR A 70 -2.63 17.27 8.22
C TYR A 70 -2.07 18.45 7.43
N LEU A 71 -2.98 19.28 6.88
CA LEU A 71 -2.64 20.63 6.45
C LEU A 71 -2.78 21.55 7.66
N MET A 72 -1.77 22.34 7.96
CA MET A 72 -1.70 23.14 9.16
C MET A 72 -1.44 24.63 8.83
N ILE A 73 -2.00 25.53 9.64
CA ILE A 73 -1.57 26.93 9.79
C ILE A 73 -1.10 27.10 11.23
N GLY A 74 0.20 27.38 11.43
CA GLY A 74 0.77 27.32 12.77
C GLY A 74 0.51 25.95 13.42
N GLU A 75 -0.18 25.93 14.58
CA GLU A 75 -0.55 24.70 15.28
C GLU A 75 -2.00 24.26 15.02
N GLU A 76 -2.75 24.97 14.18
CA GLU A 76 -4.15 24.68 13.89
C GLU A 76 -4.31 23.76 12.67
N ILE A 77 -5.17 22.75 12.78
CA ILE A 77 -5.46 21.79 11.71
C ILE A 77 -6.51 22.39 10.76
N VAL A 78 -6.10 22.68 9.54
CA VAL A 78 -6.96 23.10 8.43
C VAL A 78 -7.70 21.90 7.83
N ALA A 79 -6.95 20.83 7.58
CA ALA A 79 -7.50 19.57 7.05
C ALA A 79 -6.79 18.37 7.66
N ASP A 80 -7.56 17.29 7.87
CA ASP A 80 -7.13 15.99 8.38
C ASP A 80 -7.58 14.93 7.38
N ALA A 81 -6.64 14.37 6.61
CA ALA A 81 -6.90 13.47 5.49
C ALA A 81 -6.32 12.06 5.71
N PRO A 82 -7.03 10.99 5.29
CA PRO A 82 -6.48 9.65 5.32
C PRO A 82 -5.36 9.48 4.29
N ILE A 83 -4.37 8.67 4.65
CA ILE A 83 -3.26 8.30 3.78
C ILE A 83 -2.99 6.80 3.78
N SER A 84 -2.12 6.35 2.88
CA SER A 84 -1.45 5.05 2.97
C SER A 84 0.04 5.24 2.69
N SER A 85 0.86 5.11 3.73
CA SER A 85 2.32 5.25 3.66
C SER A 85 2.99 4.00 3.11
N GLY A 86 4.32 4.00 3.05
CA GLY A 86 5.14 2.87 2.64
C GLY A 86 4.96 1.66 3.53
N LYS A 87 4.83 0.48 2.92
CA LYS A 87 4.75 -0.81 3.61
C LYS A 87 6.09 -1.23 4.19
N ARG A 88 6.10 -2.25 5.04
CA ARG A 88 7.32 -2.86 5.57
C ARG A 88 8.32 -3.22 4.46
N GLY A 89 9.56 -2.78 4.61
CA GLY A 89 10.64 -2.94 3.62
C GLY A 89 10.63 -1.88 2.50
N HIS A 90 9.65 -0.97 2.53
CA HIS A 90 9.52 0.17 1.62
C HIS A 90 8.91 1.35 2.38
N GLU A 91 9.43 1.62 3.57
CA GLU A 91 8.92 2.64 4.47
C GLU A 91 8.99 4.04 3.82
N SER A 92 8.01 4.87 4.09
CA SER A 92 8.10 6.29 3.74
C SER A 92 9.21 6.96 4.56
N PRO A 93 10.00 7.84 3.97
CA PRO A 93 11.05 8.57 4.68
C PRO A 93 10.43 9.39 5.80
N ARG A 94 11.17 9.53 6.91
CA ARG A 94 10.79 10.30 8.10
C ARG A 94 11.72 11.49 8.25
N GLY A 95 11.23 12.51 8.93
CA GLY A 95 12.01 13.72 9.23
C GLY A 95 11.38 14.98 8.68
N HIS A 96 12.19 16.04 8.68
CA HIS A 96 11.82 17.35 8.16
C HIS A 96 12.18 17.45 6.69
N MET A 97 11.18 17.60 5.85
CA MET A 97 11.31 17.71 4.41
C MET A 97 10.66 19.01 3.90
N ARG A 98 10.73 19.20 2.60
CA ARG A 98 10.03 20.29 1.91
C ARG A 98 9.45 19.73 0.62
N VAL A 99 8.40 20.37 0.11
CA VAL A 99 7.93 20.13 -1.25
C VAL A 99 9.02 20.59 -2.21
N LEU A 100 9.61 19.65 -2.97
CA LEU A 100 10.69 19.91 -3.93
C LEU A 100 10.14 20.24 -5.33
N GLU A 101 8.99 19.64 -5.69
CA GLU A 101 8.34 19.78 -6.99
C GLU A 101 6.83 19.56 -6.84
N LYS A 102 6.07 20.19 -7.73
CA LYS A 102 4.62 19.96 -7.88
C LYS A 102 4.32 19.58 -9.33
N ASP A 103 3.78 18.39 -9.55
CA ASP A 103 3.38 17.91 -10.86
C ASP A 103 1.96 17.35 -10.84
N PRO A 104 0.96 17.98 -11.49
CA PRO A 104 -0.42 17.53 -11.44
C PRO A 104 -0.67 16.22 -12.20
N ASN A 105 0.22 15.84 -13.13
CA ASN A 105 0.07 14.69 -14.02
C ASN A 105 1.27 13.73 -13.98
N HIS A 106 1.96 13.68 -12.86
CA HIS A 106 3.13 12.84 -12.68
C HIS A 106 2.85 11.35 -12.95
N HIS A 107 3.86 10.68 -13.54
CA HIS A 107 3.86 9.22 -13.72
C HIS A 107 5.16 8.66 -13.16
N SER A 108 5.05 7.51 -12.51
CA SER A 108 6.21 6.83 -11.96
C SER A 108 7.16 6.37 -13.07
N SER A 109 8.46 6.67 -12.93
CA SER A 109 9.51 6.11 -13.78
C SER A 109 9.93 4.71 -13.37
N LEU A 110 9.51 4.25 -12.18
CA LEU A 110 9.96 3.00 -11.57
C LEU A 110 8.88 1.92 -11.48
N TYR A 111 7.65 2.28 -11.14
CA TYR A 111 6.53 1.35 -10.95
C TYR A 111 5.43 1.62 -11.97
N GLY A 112 4.87 0.54 -12.54
CA GLY A 112 3.86 0.67 -13.58
C GLY A 112 3.46 -0.68 -14.14
N ASP A 113 3.12 -0.68 -15.43
CA ASP A 113 2.68 -1.85 -16.15
C ASP A 113 3.45 -1.98 -17.48
N PHE A 114 3.61 -3.20 -18.01
CA PHE A 114 3.97 -3.39 -19.41
C PHE A 114 2.69 -3.46 -20.25
N VAL A 115 2.59 -2.57 -21.23
CA VAL A 115 1.43 -2.46 -22.11
C VAL A 115 1.81 -2.74 -23.57
N ASP A 116 0.88 -3.28 -24.35
CA ASP A 116 1.06 -3.48 -25.80
C ASP A 116 0.84 -2.18 -26.59
N GLY A 117 1.00 -2.23 -27.90
CA GLY A 117 0.85 -1.06 -28.79
C GLY A 117 -0.57 -0.46 -28.80
N SER A 118 -1.58 -1.15 -28.26
CA SER A 118 -2.95 -0.63 -28.08
C SER A 118 -3.18 -0.02 -26.68
N GLY A 119 -2.18 -0.06 -25.80
CA GLY A 119 -2.28 0.40 -24.40
C GLY A 119 -2.90 -0.63 -23.45
N ARG A 120 -3.13 -1.86 -23.89
CA ARG A 120 -3.66 -2.92 -23.02
C ARG A 120 -2.56 -3.47 -22.13
N ILE A 121 -2.85 -3.63 -20.83
CA ILE A 121 -1.93 -4.20 -19.85
C ILE A 121 -1.68 -5.67 -20.18
N VAL A 122 -0.42 -6.02 -20.46
CA VAL A 122 0.06 -7.39 -20.67
C VAL A 122 0.62 -7.96 -19.37
N ARG A 123 1.35 -7.14 -18.60
CA ARG A 123 1.85 -7.50 -17.26
C ARG A 123 1.78 -6.28 -16.35
N GLY A 124 0.97 -6.38 -15.29
CA GLY A 124 0.77 -5.29 -14.34
C GLY A 124 1.63 -5.38 -13.09
N GLY A 125 1.79 -4.23 -12.41
CA GLY A 125 2.48 -4.15 -11.13
C GLY A 125 3.97 -4.42 -11.21
N VAL A 126 4.62 -4.01 -12.28
CA VAL A 126 6.05 -4.24 -12.56
C VAL A 126 6.93 -3.11 -12.06
N SER A 127 8.23 -3.43 -11.87
CA SER A 127 9.28 -2.44 -11.65
C SER A 127 10.17 -2.38 -12.88
N ALA A 128 10.31 -1.18 -13.46
CA ALA A 128 11.19 -0.95 -14.61
C ALA A 128 12.68 -1.28 -14.33
N ARG A 129 13.06 -1.39 -13.04
CA ARG A 129 14.45 -1.70 -12.64
C ARG A 129 14.74 -3.19 -12.66
N ILE A 130 13.79 -4.05 -12.33
CA ILE A 130 14.03 -5.50 -12.09
C ILE A 130 13.23 -6.42 -13.01
N ASP A 131 12.15 -5.93 -13.62
CA ASP A 131 11.31 -6.72 -14.50
C ASP A 131 11.68 -6.48 -15.97
N SER A 132 11.71 -7.57 -16.76
CA SER A 132 11.92 -7.49 -18.21
C SER A 132 10.60 -7.36 -18.95
N ALA A 133 10.57 -6.47 -19.94
CA ALA A 133 9.40 -6.27 -20.78
C ALA A 133 9.13 -7.50 -21.65
N PRO A 134 7.89 -8.04 -21.69
CA PRO A 134 7.47 -9.02 -22.69
C PRO A 134 7.66 -8.47 -24.12
N SER A 135 7.88 -9.36 -25.09
CA SER A 135 8.03 -8.96 -26.48
C SER A 135 6.81 -8.15 -26.98
N GLY A 136 7.06 -7.06 -27.70
CA GLY A 136 6.00 -6.17 -28.22
C GLY A 136 5.33 -5.28 -27.17
N THR A 137 5.90 -5.15 -25.97
CA THR A 137 5.39 -4.24 -24.93
C THR A 137 6.37 -3.12 -24.60
N HIS A 138 5.84 -2.06 -23.99
CA HIS A 138 6.64 -0.98 -23.41
C HIS A 138 6.16 -0.69 -21.98
N PHE A 139 7.01 -0.03 -21.20
CA PHE A 139 6.68 0.37 -19.83
C PHE A 139 5.75 1.59 -19.84
N ALA A 140 4.65 1.49 -19.10
CA ALA A 140 3.73 2.59 -18.80
C ALA A 140 3.76 2.83 -17.28
N GLY A 141 4.30 3.98 -16.87
CA GLY A 141 4.41 4.35 -15.46
C GLY A 141 3.04 4.55 -14.81
N ALA A 142 2.90 4.11 -13.57
CA ALA A 142 1.68 4.32 -12.79
C ALA A 142 1.39 5.81 -12.63
N ALA A 143 0.13 6.21 -12.85
CA ALA A 143 -0.28 7.59 -12.67
C ALA A 143 -0.23 7.98 -11.19
N MET A 144 0.42 9.10 -10.90
CA MET A 144 0.62 9.67 -9.57
C MET A 144 0.14 11.12 -9.57
N LYS A 145 -1.16 11.33 -9.83
CA LYS A 145 -1.73 12.68 -9.97
C LYS A 145 -1.60 13.50 -8.69
N TRP A 146 -1.51 14.82 -8.86
CA TRP A 146 -1.32 15.81 -7.78
C TRP A 146 -0.07 15.54 -6.95
N PHE A 147 1.02 15.17 -7.65
CA PHE A 147 2.28 14.79 -7.03
C PHE A 147 2.97 15.97 -6.36
N LEU A 148 3.33 15.77 -5.09
CA LEU A 148 4.20 16.64 -4.31
C LEU A 148 5.48 15.85 -4.01
N ARG A 149 6.58 16.15 -4.70
CA ARG A 149 7.87 15.49 -4.44
C ARG A 149 8.44 15.91 -3.11
N LEU A 150 8.90 14.95 -2.31
CA LEU A 150 9.50 15.20 -0.99
C LEU A 150 10.99 14.84 -0.94
N THR A 151 11.47 13.95 -1.81
CA THR A 151 12.86 13.50 -1.82
C THR A 151 13.45 13.50 -3.24
N GLU A 152 14.78 13.61 -3.35
CA GLU A 152 15.48 13.61 -4.64
C GLU A 152 15.33 12.28 -5.39
N ASP A 153 15.22 11.16 -4.68
CA ASP A 153 15.01 9.83 -5.25
C ASP A 153 13.55 9.53 -5.62
N GLY A 154 12.67 10.52 -5.55
CA GLY A 154 11.34 10.48 -6.15
C GLY A 154 10.21 10.02 -5.22
N VAL A 155 10.42 9.98 -3.91
CA VAL A 155 9.32 9.78 -2.97
C VAL A 155 8.50 11.06 -2.83
N GLY A 156 7.17 10.93 -2.81
CA GLY A 156 6.27 12.06 -2.68
C GLY A 156 4.88 11.67 -2.21
N MET A 157 3.99 12.65 -2.17
CA MET A 157 2.56 12.50 -1.87
C MET A 157 1.77 12.54 -3.18
N HIS A 158 0.75 11.70 -3.34
CA HIS A 158 -0.07 11.64 -4.56
C HIS A 158 -1.36 10.84 -4.37
N ILE A 159 -2.31 10.96 -5.29
CA ILE A 159 -3.51 10.12 -5.32
C ILE A 159 -3.13 8.64 -5.38
N GLY A 160 -3.78 7.81 -4.54
CA GLY A 160 -3.61 6.37 -4.61
C GLY A 160 -4.67 5.59 -3.83
N ILE A 161 -4.56 4.27 -3.90
CA ILE A 161 -5.46 3.36 -3.17
C ILE A 161 -5.13 3.42 -1.68
N LEU A 162 -6.15 3.63 -0.86
CA LEU A 162 -6.09 3.69 0.59
C LEU A 162 -6.73 2.43 1.21
N PRO A 163 -5.95 1.37 1.48
CA PRO A 163 -6.50 0.15 2.07
C PRO A 163 -6.69 0.26 3.59
N GLY A 164 -6.31 1.40 4.21
CA GLY A 164 -6.41 1.64 5.64
C GLY A 164 -5.18 1.19 6.45
N TYR A 165 -4.08 0.89 5.76
CA TYR A 165 -2.80 0.51 6.34
C TYR A 165 -1.65 0.90 5.39
N PRO A 166 -0.37 0.89 5.84
CA PRO A 166 0.79 1.12 4.98
C PRO A 166 0.87 0.08 3.85
N ALA A 167 0.79 0.53 2.58
CA ALA A 167 0.72 -0.37 1.42
C ALA A 167 1.51 0.12 0.19
N SER A 168 2.14 1.29 0.25
CA SER A 168 2.89 1.85 -0.88
C SER A 168 4.33 1.29 -0.94
N HIS A 169 5.08 1.71 -1.95
CA HIS A 169 6.51 1.42 -2.11
C HIS A 169 7.38 2.62 -1.72
N GLY A 170 6.95 3.41 -0.73
CA GLY A 170 7.67 4.56 -0.19
C GLY A 170 6.86 5.86 -0.28
N CYS A 171 6.15 6.10 -1.34
CA CYS A 171 5.29 7.27 -1.47
C CYS A 171 4.14 7.27 -0.45
N ILE A 172 3.57 8.43 -0.19
CA ILE A 172 2.40 8.65 0.66
C ILE A 172 1.19 8.80 -0.24
N ARG A 173 0.32 7.78 -0.26
CA ARG A 173 -0.91 7.81 -1.05
C ARG A 173 -1.98 8.59 -0.33
N GLU A 174 -2.77 9.34 -1.08
CA GLU A 174 -3.86 10.18 -0.59
C GLU A 174 -5.17 9.88 -1.31
N SER A 175 -6.30 10.25 -0.70
CA SER A 175 -7.58 10.31 -1.40
C SER A 175 -7.55 11.41 -2.47
N VAL A 176 -8.47 11.34 -3.43
CA VAL A 176 -8.60 12.38 -4.49
C VAL A 176 -8.78 13.76 -3.88
N ASP A 177 -9.70 13.89 -2.91
CA ASP A 177 -10.01 15.17 -2.27
C ASP A 177 -8.83 15.67 -1.41
N GLY A 178 -8.15 14.75 -0.70
CA GLY A 178 -6.96 15.07 0.09
C GLY A 178 -5.83 15.60 -0.77
N ALA A 179 -5.43 14.83 -1.78
CA ALA A 179 -4.32 15.19 -2.66
C ALA A 179 -4.57 16.54 -3.35
N LYS A 180 -5.80 16.76 -3.86
CA LYS A 180 -6.13 18.03 -4.49
C LYS A 180 -6.07 19.19 -3.48
N LEU A 181 -6.62 19.01 -2.29
CA LEU A 181 -6.63 20.04 -1.25
C LEU A 181 -5.20 20.41 -0.83
N PHE A 182 -4.33 19.41 -0.56
CA PHE A 182 -2.93 19.69 -0.24
C PHE A 182 -2.21 20.37 -1.41
N TYR A 183 -2.36 19.84 -2.61
CA TYR A 183 -1.73 20.38 -3.81
C TYR A 183 -2.07 21.86 -4.02
N ASP A 184 -3.34 22.24 -3.86
CA ASP A 184 -3.81 23.62 -4.10
C ASP A 184 -3.34 24.61 -3.03
N HIS A 185 -3.04 24.13 -1.79
CA HIS A 185 -2.71 25.00 -0.64
C HIS A 185 -1.24 24.96 -0.24
N VAL A 186 -0.35 24.35 -1.05
CA VAL A 186 1.09 24.34 -0.80
C VAL A 186 1.87 24.81 -2.05
N LYS A 187 3.12 25.20 -1.84
CA LYS A 187 4.07 25.57 -2.90
C LYS A 187 5.37 24.78 -2.77
N VAL A 188 6.22 24.87 -3.78
CA VAL A 188 7.61 24.43 -3.66
C VAL A 188 8.27 25.18 -2.49
N GLY A 189 8.94 24.42 -1.62
CA GLY A 189 9.52 24.91 -0.36
C GLY A 189 8.61 24.79 0.86
N THR A 190 7.31 24.50 0.72
CA THR A 190 6.42 24.25 1.88
C THR A 190 7.00 23.17 2.79
N PRO A 191 7.09 23.39 4.12
CA PRO A 191 7.58 22.40 5.06
C PRO A 191 6.66 21.18 5.15
N VAL A 192 7.27 19.98 5.24
CA VAL A 192 6.59 18.70 5.41
C VAL A 192 7.30 17.90 6.49
N ASP A 193 6.61 17.62 7.58
CA ASP A 193 7.11 16.82 8.69
C ASP A 193 6.49 15.43 8.62
N VAL A 194 7.30 14.39 8.52
CA VAL A 194 6.84 12.98 8.48
C VAL A 194 7.39 12.24 9.68
N GLY A 195 6.50 11.64 10.49
CA GLY A 195 6.93 10.99 11.72
C GLY A 195 5.84 10.25 12.48
N ASP A 196 6.11 10.03 13.76
CA ASP A 196 5.22 9.32 14.70
C ASP A 196 4.47 10.31 15.61
N PHE A 197 3.71 11.20 15.00
CA PHE A 197 2.95 12.27 15.67
C PHE A 197 1.58 11.84 16.17
#